data_9e67bb53421c789f601d4588e3731052
#
_entry.id   9e67bb53421c789f601d4588e3731052
#
_cell.length_a   1.000
_cell.length_b   1.000
_cell.length_c   1.000
_cell.angle_alpha   90.00
_cell.angle_beta   90.00
_cell.angle_gamma   90.00
#
_symmetry.space_group_name_H-M   'P 1'
#
loop_
_entity.id
_entity.type
_entity.pdbx_description
1 polymer ?
#
loop_
_entity_poly.entity_id
_entity_poly.type
_entity_poly.pdbx_seq_one_letter_code
_entity_poly.pdbx_strand_id
1 'polypeptide(L)'
;MKYLVTAQEMKQYDKNTIEYLGIPGPVLMERAALAAEDFIKERFDAVKERTKVLIFAGMGNNGGDGLALARLLAADGYAVAVKCVGDMQRATNQWKSQWQTLQHFPVKTDSNIAVDEYNVIVDALFGVGLSRPVEGYYADAVKEMNMTEGFKLALDVPSGICSDTGRVLGCAFLADATVTFGFCKRGLVLYPGAEYAGEVRTANVGIGPESFLGQEPEMYTYEKGSVQLLKRNAAGNKGTFGKALLVAGSNGMAGAAILAAKAAYRTGAGMVKVITAEENRQIIQQGIPEALYGSCRQLAESLDWADVIAIGPGIGREEQALQCLKTVVSSTASSRLVSSVQFCFFVSSILF
;
A
#
# COMPACT_ATOMS: atom_id res chain seq x y z
N MET A 1 -10.97 -2.38 -7.33
CA MET A 1 -9.81 -3.24 -6.96
C MET A 1 -8.57 -2.53 -7.44
N LYS A 2 -7.56 -2.36 -6.59
CA LYS A 2 -6.31 -1.65 -6.89
C LYS A 2 -5.16 -2.60 -6.68
N TYR A 3 -4.36 -2.84 -7.72
CA TYR A 3 -3.18 -3.70 -7.63
C TYR A 3 -2.10 -3.07 -6.76
N LEU A 4 -1.40 -3.91 -6.01
CA LEU A 4 -0.25 -3.56 -5.19
C LEU A 4 0.96 -4.33 -5.71
N VAL A 5 1.99 -3.61 -6.16
CA VAL A 5 3.13 -4.21 -6.85
C VAL A 5 4.40 -4.16 -6.01
N THR A 6 5.28 -5.13 -6.25
CA THR A 6 6.68 -5.10 -5.81
C THR A 6 7.54 -4.24 -6.74
N ALA A 7 8.76 -3.92 -6.30
CA ALA A 7 9.76 -3.28 -7.15
C ALA A 7 10.07 -4.10 -8.41
N GLN A 8 10.12 -5.42 -8.28
CA GLN A 8 10.40 -6.31 -9.41
C GLN A 8 9.26 -6.33 -10.42
N GLU A 9 8.01 -6.46 -9.96
CA GLU A 9 6.82 -6.39 -10.81
C GLU A 9 6.74 -5.03 -11.52
N MET A 10 6.94 -3.92 -10.79
CA MET A 10 6.90 -2.58 -11.38
C MET A 10 7.95 -2.40 -12.48
N LYS A 11 9.21 -2.83 -12.24
CA LYS A 11 10.28 -2.79 -13.24
C LYS A 11 9.96 -3.64 -14.48
N GLN A 12 9.32 -4.79 -14.28
CA GLN A 12 8.91 -5.65 -15.39
C GLN A 12 7.80 -4.99 -16.21
N TYR A 13 6.81 -4.36 -15.58
CA TYR A 13 5.72 -3.68 -16.28
C TYR A 13 6.19 -2.42 -17.00
N ASP A 14 7.12 -1.68 -16.42
CA ASP A 14 7.79 -0.55 -17.07
C ASP A 14 8.54 -1.02 -18.35
N LYS A 15 9.35 -2.08 -18.19
CA LYS A 15 10.06 -2.70 -19.31
C LYS A 15 9.12 -3.20 -20.41
N ASN A 16 8.04 -3.91 -20.04
CA ASN A 16 7.04 -4.41 -20.99
C ASN A 16 6.36 -3.26 -21.73
N THR A 17 6.09 -2.15 -21.03
CA THR A 17 5.50 -0.94 -21.62
C THR A 17 6.43 -0.33 -22.67
N ILE A 18 7.72 -0.26 -22.37
CA ILE A 18 8.71 0.33 -23.28
C ILE A 18 9.02 -0.61 -24.46
N GLU A 19 9.36 -1.88 -24.17
CA GLU A 19 9.90 -2.80 -25.17
C GLU A 19 8.81 -3.51 -25.98
N TYR A 20 7.68 -3.86 -25.37
CA TYR A 20 6.61 -4.61 -26.03
C TYR A 20 5.47 -3.72 -26.52
N LEU A 21 4.98 -2.80 -25.66
CA LEU A 21 3.91 -1.88 -26.07
C LEU A 21 4.42 -0.69 -26.88
N GLY A 22 5.75 -0.45 -26.90
CA GLY A 22 6.40 0.56 -27.72
C GLY A 22 6.23 2.00 -27.22
N ILE A 23 5.89 2.21 -25.94
CA ILE A 23 5.78 3.55 -25.35
C ILE A 23 7.18 3.98 -24.85
N PRO A 24 7.80 5.02 -25.43
CA PRO A 24 9.16 5.41 -25.05
C PRO A 24 9.27 5.85 -23.59
N GLY A 25 10.37 5.47 -22.92
CA GLY A 25 10.63 5.85 -21.52
C GLY A 25 10.52 7.36 -21.22
N PRO A 26 11.02 8.26 -22.10
CA PRO A 26 10.82 9.71 -21.91
C PRO A 26 9.36 10.15 -21.89
N VAL A 27 8.46 9.44 -22.58
CA VAL A 27 7.00 9.73 -22.53
C VAL A 27 6.43 9.33 -21.18
N LEU A 28 6.86 8.19 -20.61
CA LEU A 28 6.44 7.76 -19.28
C LEU A 28 6.91 8.75 -18.20
N MET A 29 8.16 9.21 -18.30
CA MET A 29 8.75 10.22 -17.40
C MET A 29 8.02 11.57 -17.49
N GLU A 30 7.69 12.04 -18.69
CA GLU A 30 6.92 13.27 -18.87
C GLU A 30 5.52 13.16 -18.26
N ARG A 31 4.86 12.02 -18.42
CA ARG A 31 3.54 11.76 -17.81
C ARG A 31 3.60 11.67 -16.30
N ALA A 32 4.69 11.12 -15.74
CA ALA A 32 4.93 11.10 -14.30
C ALA A 32 5.09 12.53 -13.75
N ALA A 33 5.87 13.35 -14.43
CA ALA A 33 6.08 14.74 -14.07
C ALA A 33 4.80 15.57 -14.17
N LEU A 34 4.01 15.42 -15.25
CA LEU A 34 2.69 16.07 -15.38
C LEU A 34 1.72 15.68 -14.27
N ALA A 35 1.68 14.41 -13.88
CA ALA A 35 0.81 13.97 -12.78
C ALA A 35 1.22 14.57 -11.43
N ALA A 36 2.53 14.75 -11.19
CA ALA A 36 3.03 15.42 -10.00
C ALA A 36 2.78 16.94 -10.05
N GLU A 37 2.90 17.56 -11.23
CA GLU A 37 2.54 18.95 -11.46
C GLU A 37 1.06 19.20 -11.17
N ASP A 38 0.17 18.39 -11.74
CA ASP A 38 -1.28 18.48 -11.50
C ASP A 38 -1.60 18.39 -10.01
N PHE A 39 -0.92 17.49 -9.28
CA PHE A 39 -1.09 17.36 -7.84
C PHE A 39 -0.70 18.63 -7.08
N ILE A 40 0.40 19.28 -7.46
CA ILE A 40 0.85 20.54 -6.88
C ILE A 40 -0.13 21.67 -7.24
N LYS A 41 -0.55 21.74 -8.50
CA LYS A 41 -1.48 22.76 -8.98
C LYS A 41 -2.84 22.67 -8.28
N GLU A 42 -3.40 21.49 -8.12
CA GLU A 42 -4.67 21.28 -7.40
C GLU A 42 -4.63 21.86 -5.98
N ARG A 43 -3.46 21.89 -5.32
CA ARG A 43 -3.30 22.37 -3.95
C ARG A 43 -2.87 23.82 -3.84
N PHE A 44 -2.06 24.31 -4.76
CA PHE A 44 -1.32 25.55 -4.61
C PHE A 44 -1.57 26.60 -5.70
N ASP A 45 -2.36 26.30 -6.75
CA ASP A 45 -2.56 27.24 -7.86
C ASP A 45 -3.21 28.55 -7.39
N ALA A 46 -4.13 28.50 -6.44
CA ALA A 46 -4.76 29.68 -5.84
C ALA A 46 -3.77 30.61 -5.08
N VAL A 47 -2.62 30.10 -4.69
CA VAL A 47 -1.55 30.82 -3.96
C VAL A 47 -0.20 30.71 -4.67
N LYS A 48 -0.21 30.46 -5.95
CA LYS A 48 0.97 30.22 -6.82
C LYS A 48 2.08 31.22 -6.63
N GLU A 49 1.76 32.52 -6.58
CA GLU A 49 2.75 33.59 -6.42
C GLU A 49 3.56 33.52 -5.10
N ARG A 50 3.00 32.83 -4.09
CA ARG A 50 3.64 32.60 -2.80
C ARG A 50 4.22 31.19 -2.67
N THR A 51 4.02 30.35 -3.70
CA THR A 51 4.46 28.97 -3.70
C THR A 51 5.84 28.89 -4.32
N LYS A 52 6.81 28.47 -3.51
CA LYS A 52 8.19 28.23 -3.91
C LYS A 52 8.49 26.74 -3.74
N VAL A 53 8.88 26.09 -4.82
CA VAL A 53 9.08 24.63 -4.87
C VAL A 53 10.57 24.33 -4.92
N LEU A 54 11.05 23.51 -3.96
CA LEU A 54 12.40 22.96 -3.97
C LEU A 54 12.35 21.47 -4.19
N ILE A 55 13.05 21.01 -5.23
CA ILE A 55 13.11 19.60 -5.61
C ILE A 55 14.49 19.05 -5.32
N PHE A 56 14.56 17.99 -4.51
CA PHE A 56 15.78 17.23 -4.28
C PHE A 56 15.85 16.09 -5.29
N ALA A 57 16.71 16.23 -6.28
CA ALA A 57 16.84 15.28 -7.37
C ALA A 57 18.05 14.36 -7.19
N GLY A 58 17.80 13.04 -7.07
CA GLY A 58 18.83 12.01 -7.15
C GLY A 58 19.33 11.81 -8.59
N MET A 59 20.29 10.90 -8.78
CA MET A 59 20.91 10.67 -10.10
C MET A 59 20.22 9.57 -10.93
N GLY A 60 19.15 8.98 -10.39
CA GLY A 60 18.33 7.95 -11.06
C GLY A 60 17.17 8.52 -11.87
N ASN A 61 16.30 7.63 -12.36
CA ASN A 61 15.11 8.02 -13.12
C ASN A 61 14.13 8.86 -12.29
N ASN A 62 13.98 8.55 -10.98
CA ASN A 62 13.14 9.38 -10.10
C ASN A 62 13.64 10.83 -10.00
N GLY A 63 14.98 11.03 -9.98
CA GLY A 63 15.56 12.36 -10.11
C GLY A 63 15.25 13.00 -11.47
N GLY A 64 15.22 12.19 -12.54
CA GLY A 64 14.78 12.64 -13.87
C GLY A 64 13.33 13.10 -13.89
N ASP A 65 12.42 12.39 -13.20
CA ASP A 65 11.02 12.79 -13.01
C ASP A 65 10.95 14.15 -12.27
N GLY A 66 11.79 14.32 -11.23
CA GLY A 66 11.94 15.59 -10.50
C GLY A 66 12.42 16.74 -11.38
N LEU A 67 13.40 16.51 -12.27
CA LEU A 67 13.87 17.53 -13.21
C LEU A 67 12.81 17.92 -14.24
N ALA A 68 12.06 16.94 -14.75
CA ALA A 68 10.94 17.19 -15.66
C ALA A 68 9.84 18.00 -14.96
N LEU A 69 9.51 17.66 -13.70
CA LEU A 69 8.58 18.41 -12.87
C LEU A 69 9.04 19.85 -12.65
N ALA A 70 10.33 20.05 -12.35
CA ALA A 70 10.90 21.40 -12.18
C ALA A 70 10.69 22.28 -13.42
N ARG A 71 10.92 21.71 -14.60
CA ARG A 71 10.73 22.37 -15.87
C ARG A 71 9.27 22.75 -16.12
N LEU A 72 8.32 21.82 -15.86
CA LEU A 72 6.90 22.05 -16.05
C LEU A 72 6.39 23.15 -15.12
N LEU A 73 6.67 23.06 -13.85
CA LEU A 73 6.29 24.08 -12.87
C LEU A 73 6.88 25.47 -13.19
N ALA A 74 8.15 25.53 -13.65
CA ALA A 74 8.78 26.79 -14.05
C ALA A 74 8.13 27.38 -15.32
N ALA A 75 7.77 26.53 -16.29
CA ALA A 75 7.02 26.94 -17.49
C ALA A 75 5.65 27.51 -17.12
N ASP A 76 5.00 26.96 -16.11
CA ASP A 76 3.74 27.45 -15.57
C ASP A 76 3.91 28.69 -14.64
N GLY A 77 5.15 29.13 -14.42
CA GLY A 77 5.47 30.38 -13.69
C GLY A 77 5.56 30.21 -12.16
N TYR A 78 5.76 28.99 -11.65
CA TYR A 78 6.14 28.78 -10.25
C TYR A 78 7.61 29.16 -10.02
N ALA A 79 7.94 29.61 -8.81
CA ALA A 79 9.31 29.77 -8.40
C ALA A 79 9.90 28.42 -8.01
N VAL A 80 10.83 27.91 -8.82
CA VAL A 80 11.37 26.54 -8.66
C VAL A 80 12.89 26.57 -8.49
N ALA A 81 13.37 25.72 -7.57
CA ALA A 81 14.77 25.37 -7.46
C ALA A 81 14.97 23.85 -7.43
N VAL A 82 16.12 23.40 -7.88
CA VAL A 82 16.54 21.99 -7.84
C VAL A 82 17.87 21.88 -7.12
N LYS A 83 17.91 21.01 -6.11
CA LYS A 83 19.13 20.58 -5.43
C LYS A 83 19.47 19.17 -5.89
N CYS A 84 20.48 19.05 -6.75
CA CYS A 84 20.98 17.77 -7.22
C CYS A 84 21.80 17.07 -6.12
N VAL A 85 21.46 15.84 -5.80
CA VAL A 85 22.14 15.05 -4.75
C VAL A 85 22.79 13.83 -5.37
N GLY A 86 24.11 13.81 -5.40
CA GLY A 86 24.91 12.71 -5.94
C GLY A 86 25.92 13.14 -7.00
N ASP A 87 26.55 12.14 -7.60
CA ASP A 87 27.55 12.32 -8.67
C ASP A 87 26.84 12.35 -10.05
N MET A 88 26.80 13.49 -10.68
CA MET A 88 26.19 13.68 -12.01
C MET A 88 26.79 12.80 -13.10
N GLN A 89 28.05 12.38 -12.94
CA GLN A 89 28.68 11.46 -13.92
C GLN A 89 28.00 10.09 -13.95
N ARG A 90 27.45 9.68 -12.80
CA ARG A 90 26.72 8.42 -12.62
C ARG A 90 25.22 8.51 -12.91
N ALA A 91 24.74 9.67 -13.35
CA ALA A 91 23.34 9.88 -13.66
C ALA A 91 22.91 9.05 -14.88
N THR A 92 21.62 8.63 -14.87
CA THR A 92 21.02 7.92 -15.99
C THR A 92 20.95 8.79 -17.26
N ASN A 93 20.85 8.16 -18.43
CA ASN A 93 20.72 8.90 -19.67
C ASN A 93 19.47 9.77 -19.73
N GLN A 94 18.35 9.29 -19.17
CA GLN A 94 17.11 10.04 -19.08
C GLN A 94 17.28 11.26 -18.16
N TRP A 95 17.94 11.10 -17.01
CA TRP A 95 18.28 12.21 -16.12
C TRP A 95 19.12 13.28 -16.85
N LYS A 96 20.18 12.86 -17.56
CA LYS A 96 21.07 13.77 -18.32
C LYS A 96 20.30 14.54 -19.40
N SER A 97 19.38 13.89 -20.08
CA SER A 97 18.51 14.55 -21.07
C SER A 97 17.62 15.61 -20.42
N GLN A 98 16.96 15.29 -19.29
CA GLN A 98 16.13 16.25 -18.56
C GLN A 98 16.96 17.40 -17.99
N TRP A 99 18.17 17.13 -17.50
CA TRP A 99 19.09 18.16 -17.02
C TRP A 99 19.48 19.16 -18.13
N GLN A 100 19.81 18.66 -19.32
CA GLN A 100 20.11 19.52 -20.48
C GLN A 100 18.91 20.39 -20.86
N THR A 101 17.71 19.81 -20.87
CA THR A 101 16.48 20.55 -21.18
C THR A 101 16.19 21.62 -20.12
N LEU A 102 16.39 21.29 -18.85
CA LEU A 102 16.14 22.20 -17.72
C LEU A 102 16.96 23.51 -17.78
N GLN A 103 18.17 23.46 -18.36
CA GLN A 103 19.03 24.65 -18.49
C GLN A 103 18.41 25.77 -19.34
N HIS A 104 17.35 25.50 -20.07
CA HIS A 104 16.62 26.50 -20.88
C HIS A 104 15.45 27.15 -20.12
N PHE A 105 15.24 26.77 -18.87
CA PHE A 105 14.12 27.25 -18.05
C PHE A 105 14.62 28.06 -16.83
N PRO A 106 13.81 28.98 -16.27
CA PRO A 106 14.21 29.83 -15.15
C PRO A 106 14.17 29.07 -13.81
N VAL A 107 14.94 28.00 -13.71
CA VAL A 107 15.07 27.16 -12.51
C VAL A 107 16.42 27.41 -11.85
N LYS A 108 16.40 27.67 -10.53
CA LYS A 108 17.65 27.79 -9.76
C LYS A 108 18.25 26.40 -9.53
N THR A 109 19.53 26.23 -9.85
CA THR A 109 20.23 24.93 -9.74
C THR A 109 21.53 25.03 -8.93
N ASP A 110 21.67 26.07 -8.10
CA ASP A 110 22.87 26.32 -7.31
C ASP A 110 23.04 25.29 -6.17
N SER A 111 24.29 25.07 -5.75
CA SER A 111 24.61 24.25 -4.58
C SER A 111 24.23 24.92 -3.24
N ASN A 112 24.07 26.23 -3.23
CA ASN A 112 23.82 27.07 -2.03
C ASN A 112 22.36 27.54 -1.96
N ILE A 113 21.40 26.65 -2.16
CA ILE A 113 19.98 26.97 -2.03
C ILE A 113 19.63 27.02 -0.54
N ALA A 114 19.11 28.15 -0.07
CA ALA A 114 18.56 28.29 1.28
C ALA A 114 17.20 27.58 1.33
N VAL A 115 17.15 26.42 1.95
CA VAL A 115 15.98 25.52 1.93
C VAL A 115 14.78 26.16 2.60
N ASP A 116 14.99 26.97 3.64
CA ASP A 116 13.95 27.66 4.40
C ASP A 116 13.17 28.73 3.60
N GLU A 117 13.64 29.06 2.39
CA GLU A 117 12.91 29.98 1.49
C GLU A 117 11.75 29.28 0.75
N TYR A 118 11.66 27.97 0.81
CA TYR A 118 10.72 27.14 0.04
C TYR A 118 9.66 26.54 0.95
N ASN A 119 8.41 26.51 0.46
CA ASN A 119 7.26 26.01 1.20
C ASN A 119 6.63 24.75 0.61
N VAL A 120 7.19 24.25 -0.51
CA VAL A 120 6.90 22.92 -1.05
C VAL A 120 8.23 22.22 -1.29
N ILE A 121 8.45 21.12 -0.60
CA ILE A 121 9.65 20.30 -0.68
C ILE A 121 9.31 19.01 -1.41
N VAL A 122 10.01 18.73 -2.51
CA VAL A 122 9.78 17.54 -3.32
C VAL A 122 10.96 16.59 -3.20
N ASP A 123 10.68 15.38 -2.75
CA ASP A 123 11.63 14.27 -2.72
C ASP A 123 11.59 13.50 -4.05
N ALA A 124 12.64 13.63 -4.81
CA ALA A 124 12.91 12.90 -6.05
C ALA A 124 14.28 12.19 -5.99
N LEU A 125 14.73 11.75 -4.78
CA LEU A 125 16.03 11.09 -4.65
C LEU A 125 15.98 9.66 -5.13
N PHE A 126 15.05 8.85 -4.59
CA PHE A 126 14.93 7.44 -4.89
C PHE A 126 13.46 7.04 -5.13
N GLY A 127 13.22 6.16 -6.10
CA GLY A 127 11.95 5.47 -6.33
C GLY A 127 12.04 3.99 -5.96
N VAL A 128 11.34 3.11 -6.69
CA VAL A 128 11.30 1.64 -6.46
C VAL A 128 12.66 0.94 -6.49
N GLY A 129 13.74 1.61 -6.89
CA GLY A 129 15.06 0.99 -7.04
C GLY A 129 15.87 0.89 -5.76
N LEU A 130 15.43 1.46 -4.65
CA LEU A 130 16.18 1.49 -3.41
C LEU A 130 16.18 0.11 -2.74
N SER A 131 17.39 -0.46 -2.53
CA SER A 131 17.57 -1.80 -1.94
C SER A 131 18.58 -1.84 -0.81
N ARG A 132 19.16 -0.69 -0.43
CA ARG A 132 20.20 -0.56 0.60
C ARG A 132 19.89 0.62 1.52
N PRO A 133 20.45 0.66 2.74
CA PRO A 133 20.29 1.79 3.64
C PRO A 133 20.72 3.11 2.99
N VAL A 134 19.98 4.17 3.31
CA VAL A 134 20.31 5.55 2.90
C VAL A 134 21.37 6.09 3.88
N GLU A 135 22.54 6.42 3.35
CA GLU A 135 23.71 6.85 4.11
C GLU A 135 24.41 8.04 3.45
N GLY A 136 25.33 8.67 4.19
CA GLY A 136 26.16 9.78 3.70
C GLY A 136 25.32 10.97 3.25
N TYR A 137 25.74 11.63 2.18
CA TYR A 137 25.10 12.85 1.66
C TYR A 137 23.61 12.67 1.28
N TYR A 138 23.18 11.45 0.97
CA TYR A 138 21.74 11.18 0.78
C TYR A 138 20.98 11.21 2.11
N ALA A 139 21.56 10.67 3.18
CA ALA A 139 20.95 10.74 4.52
C ALA A 139 20.91 12.18 5.03
N ASP A 140 21.93 12.98 4.72
CA ASP A 140 21.95 14.40 5.08
C ASP A 140 20.86 15.16 4.31
N ALA A 141 20.67 14.88 3.03
CA ALA A 141 19.58 15.46 2.23
C ALA A 141 18.19 15.09 2.78
N VAL A 142 17.98 13.81 3.16
CA VAL A 142 16.72 13.37 3.77
C VAL A 142 16.46 14.08 5.09
N LYS A 143 17.47 14.25 5.94
CA LYS A 143 17.34 15.01 7.20
C LYS A 143 17.00 16.46 6.94
N GLU A 144 17.69 17.10 5.99
CA GLU A 144 17.44 18.49 5.61
C GLU A 144 15.99 18.69 5.15
N MET A 145 15.49 17.85 4.25
CA MET A 145 14.09 17.87 3.81
C MET A 145 13.09 17.68 4.96
N ASN A 146 13.38 16.76 5.89
CA ASN A 146 12.48 16.51 7.02
C ASN A 146 12.45 17.66 8.02
N MET A 147 13.56 18.39 8.21
CA MET A 147 13.65 19.53 9.12
C MET A 147 13.04 20.82 8.55
N THR A 148 12.89 20.91 7.24
CA THR A 148 12.30 22.07 6.57
C THR A 148 10.79 22.12 6.83
N GLU A 149 10.30 23.31 7.17
CA GLU A 149 8.86 23.57 7.24
C GLU A 149 8.26 23.61 5.82
N GLY A 150 6.93 23.34 5.72
CA GLY A 150 6.22 23.35 4.46
C GLY A 150 5.65 21.99 4.06
N PHE A 151 5.02 21.95 2.91
CA PHE A 151 4.38 20.75 2.38
C PHE A 151 5.43 19.82 1.74
N LYS A 152 5.41 18.57 2.11
CA LYS A 152 6.38 17.54 1.73
C LYS A 152 5.75 16.53 0.76
N LEU A 153 6.23 16.53 -0.48
CA LEU A 153 5.76 15.63 -1.55
C LEU A 153 6.84 14.62 -1.92
N ALA A 154 6.52 13.34 -1.91
CA ALA A 154 7.39 12.30 -2.47
C ALA A 154 6.96 11.93 -3.88
N LEU A 155 7.93 11.77 -4.79
CA LEU A 155 7.72 11.18 -6.09
C LEU A 155 7.99 9.67 -6.01
N ASP A 156 7.04 8.90 -6.47
CA ASP A 156 7.01 7.45 -6.57
C ASP A 156 6.97 6.72 -5.20
N VAL A 157 8.03 6.82 -4.40
CA VAL A 157 8.13 6.25 -3.05
C VAL A 157 8.95 7.20 -2.19
N PRO A 158 8.56 7.51 -0.93
CA PRO A 158 9.40 8.31 -0.05
C PRO A 158 10.79 7.71 0.08
N SER A 159 11.82 8.52 -0.16
CA SER A 159 13.21 8.07 -0.11
C SER A 159 13.55 7.48 1.25
N GLY A 160 14.13 6.28 1.24
CA GLY A 160 14.41 5.51 2.44
C GLY A 160 13.35 4.46 2.80
N ILE A 161 12.21 4.43 2.13
CA ILE A 161 11.20 3.37 2.31
C ILE A 161 11.42 2.24 1.30
N CYS A 162 11.45 1.00 1.79
CA CYS A 162 11.45 -0.17 0.94
C CYS A 162 10.08 -0.34 0.26
N SER A 163 10.05 -0.25 -1.06
CA SER A 163 8.82 -0.34 -1.85
C SER A 163 8.06 -1.66 -1.72
N ASP A 164 8.73 -2.74 -1.29
CA ASP A 164 8.12 -4.06 -1.15
C ASP A 164 7.57 -4.31 0.26
N THR A 165 8.27 -3.84 1.30
CA THR A 165 7.98 -4.21 2.69
C THR A 165 7.53 -3.04 3.56
N GLY A 166 7.68 -1.80 3.12
CA GLY A 166 7.43 -0.61 3.92
C GLY A 166 8.47 -0.34 5.03
N ARG A 167 9.54 -1.13 5.11
CA ARG A 167 10.60 -0.92 6.12
C ARG A 167 11.41 0.33 5.82
N VAL A 168 11.84 1.02 6.87
CA VAL A 168 12.80 2.12 6.76
C VAL A 168 14.20 1.56 6.53
N LEU A 169 14.87 2.02 5.50
CA LEU A 169 16.24 1.66 5.12
C LEU A 169 17.20 2.77 5.56
N GLY A 170 17.68 2.72 6.79
CA GLY A 170 18.53 3.73 7.40
C GLY A 170 17.73 4.94 7.91
N CYS A 171 17.45 5.90 7.05
CA CYS A 171 16.53 7.01 7.33
C CYS A 171 15.53 7.16 6.17
N ALA A 172 14.40 7.82 6.42
CA ALA A 172 13.38 8.02 5.40
C ALA A 172 12.80 9.43 5.42
N PHE A 173 12.39 9.90 4.25
CA PHE A 173 11.64 11.12 4.07
C PHE A 173 10.22 10.93 4.58
N LEU A 174 9.74 11.88 5.40
CA LEU A 174 8.38 11.89 5.93
C LEU A 174 7.52 12.81 5.07
N ALA A 175 6.77 12.23 4.15
CA ALA A 175 5.95 12.96 3.21
C ALA A 175 4.54 13.26 3.78
N ASP A 176 3.98 14.42 3.45
CA ASP A 176 2.55 14.72 3.62
C ASP A 176 1.72 14.03 2.53
N ALA A 177 2.33 13.86 1.34
CA ALA A 177 1.73 13.11 0.25
C ALA A 177 2.79 12.42 -0.64
N THR A 178 2.35 11.36 -1.33
CA THR A 178 3.16 10.64 -2.31
C THR A 178 2.38 10.49 -3.61
N VAL A 179 2.94 10.95 -4.73
CA VAL A 179 2.44 10.66 -6.08
C VAL A 179 3.24 9.47 -6.61
N THR A 180 2.62 8.30 -6.66
CA THR A 180 3.24 7.06 -7.12
C THR A 180 2.78 6.72 -8.54
N PHE A 181 3.68 6.19 -9.37
CA PHE A 181 3.47 6.07 -10.82
C PHE A 181 3.09 4.65 -11.24
N GLY A 182 2.15 4.54 -12.19
CA GLY A 182 1.62 3.29 -12.71
C GLY A 182 0.77 2.55 -11.69
N PHE A 183 1.40 1.72 -10.85
CA PHE A 183 0.72 0.97 -9.80
C PHE A 183 1.22 1.37 -8.40
N CYS A 184 0.35 1.22 -7.41
CA CYS A 184 0.71 1.46 -6.01
C CYS A 184 1.70 0.40 -5.53
N LYS A 185 2.80 0.81 -4.88
CA LYS A 185 3.80 -0.10 -4.32
C LYS A 185 3.34 -0.64 -2.99
N ARG A 186 3.63 -1.92 -2.71
CA ARG A 186 3.24 -2.59 -1.45
C ARG A 186 3.70 -1.81 -0.22
N GLY A 187 4.92 -1.27 -0.25
CA GLY A 187 5.52 -0.53 0.86
C GLY A 187 4.82 0.78 1.21
N LEU A 188 3.98 1.33 0.33
CA LEU A 188 3.20 2.54 0.60
C LEU A 188 1.94 2.28 1.43
N VAL A 189 1.52 1.02 1.56
CA VAL A 189 0.34 0.60 2.33
C VAL A 189 0.68 -0.29 3.52
N LEU A 190 1.94 -0.73 3.62
CA LEU A 190 2.46 -1.53 4.74
C LEU A 190 3.18 -0.63 5.74
N TYR A 191 2.96 -0.88 7.04
CA TYR A 191 3.64 -0.16 8.10
C TYR A 191 5.10 -0.64 8.27
N PRO A 192 6.03 0.28 8.59
CA PRO A 192 5.83 1.71 8.86
C PRO A 192 5.72 2.60 7.62
N GLY A 193 5.99 2.11 6.40
CA GLY A 193 6.04 2.91 5.18
C GLY A 193 4.77 3.72 4.91
N ALA A 194 3.60 3.21 5.28
CA ALA A 194 2.33 3.93 5.17
C ALA A 194 2.29 5.24 5.98
N GLU A 195 3.00 5.31 7.13
CA GLU A 195 3.12 6.55 7.92
C GLU A 195 4.01 7.59 7.22
N TYR A 196 5.03 7.13 6.48
CA TYR A 196 5.94 8.01 5.76
C TYR A 196 5.38 8.47 4.42
N ALA A 197 4.41 7.75 3.85
CA ALA A 197 3.86 8.03 2.53
C ALA A 197 2.82 9.17 2.53
N GLY A 198 2.21 9.46 3.68
CA GLY A 198 1.11 10.42 3.76
C GLY A 198 -0.09 10.05 2.86
N GLU A 199 -0.68 11.03 2.20
CA GLU A 199 -1.72 10.80 1.22
C GLU A 199 -1.15 10.17 -0.06
N VAL A 200 -1.51 8.93 -0.38
CA VAL A 200 -1.00 8.23 -1.58
C VAL A 200 -1.94 8.40 -2.78
N ARG A 201 -1.44 9.10 -3.82
CA ARG A 201 -2.11 9.22 -5.11
C ARG A 201 -1.40 8.38 -6.16
N THR A 202 -2.08 7.40 -6.73
CA THR A 202 -1.55 6.60 -7.85
C THR A 202 -1.89 7.28 -9.17
N ALA A 203 -0.86 7.64 -9.93
CA ALA A 203 -0.99 8.31 -11.21
C ALA A 203 -0.86 7.32 -12.39
N ASN A 204 -1.78 7.42 -13.36
CA ASN A 204 -1.67 6.67 -14.59
C ASN A 204 -0.68 7.36 -15.55
N VAL A 205 0.50 6.80 -15.66
CA VAL A 205 1.55 7.30 -16.53
C VAL A 205 1.63 6.58 -17.89
N GLY A 206 0.67 5.70 -18.17
CA GLY A 206 0.64 4.88 -19.39
C GLY A 206 1.10 3.45 -19.15
N ILE A 207 1.37 3.08 -17.91
CA ILE A 207 1.63 1.70 -17.49
C ILE A 207 0.32 1.14 -16.94
N GLY A 208 -0.35 0.32 -17.71
CA GLY A 208 -1.64 -0.27 -17.39
C GLY A 208 -1.60 -1.81 -17.33
N PRO A 209 -2.75 -2.46 -17.13
CA PRO A 209 -2.86 -3.93 -17.09
C PRO A 209 -2.35 -4.62 -18.37
N GLU A 210 -2.32 -3.93 -19.49
CA GLU A 210 -1.78 -4.42 -20.75
C GLU A 210 -0.28 -4.76 -20.64
N SER A 211 0.42 -4.12 -19.71
CA SER A 211 1.85 -4.36 -19.43
C SER A 211 2.10 -5.67 -18.67
N PHE A 212 1.07 -6.32 -18.10
CA PHE A 212 1.23 -7.56 -17.34
C PHE A 212 1.67 -8.74 -18.22
N LEU A 213 1.25 -8.77 -19.48
CA LEU A 213 1.53 -9.87 -20.42
C LEU A 213 1.26 -11.26 -19.82
N GLY A 214 0.16 -11.39 -19.09
CA GLY A 214 -0.24 -12.64 -18.43
C GLY A 214 0.40 -12.88 -17.04
N GLN A 215 1.18 -11.94 -16.52
CA GLN A 215 1.77 -11.99 -15.19
C GLN A 215 1.15 -10.89 -14.32
N GLU A 216 -0.06 -11.12 -13.86
CA GLU A 216 -0.76 -10.17 -12.99
C GLU A 216 -0.10 -10.07 -11.61
N PRO A 217 -0.18 -8.90 -10.94
CA PRO A 217 0.29 -8.75 -9.56
C PRO A 217 -0.45 -9.69 -8.62
N GLU A 218 0.28 -10.32 -7.70
CA GLU A 218 -0.29 -11.25 -6.71
C GLU A 218 -1.14 -10.56 -5.64
N MET A 219 -0.90 -9.26 -5.40
CA MET A 219 -1.56 -8.52 -4.33
C MET A 219 -2.44 -7.40 -4.88
N TYR A 220 -3.56 -7.21 -4.20
CA TYR A 220 -4.47 -6.10 -4.49
C TYR A 220 -5.17 -5.63 -3.20
N THR A 221 -5.73 -4.43 -3.24
CA THR A 221 -6.60 -3.90 -2.18
C THR A 221 -7.93 -3.45 -2.77
N TYR A 222 -8.93 -3.41 -1.91
CA TYR A 222 -10.24 -2.87 -2.26
C TYR A 222 -10.29 -1.38 -1.94
N GLU A 223 -10.79 -0.60 -2.88
CA GLU A 223 -11.11 0.81 -2.65
C GLU A 223 -12.49 0.95 -2.01
N LYS A 224 -12.73 2.06 -1.33
CA LYS A 224 -14.03 2.37 -0.76
C LYS A 224 -15.09 2.35 -1.86
N GLY A 225 -16.13 1.52 -1.68
CA GLY A 225 -17.21 1.35 -2.67
C GLY A 225 -16.95 0.31 -3.76
N SER A 226 -15.75 -0.28 -3.85
CA SER A 226 -15.48 -1.36 -4.83
C SER A 226 -16.04 -2.73 -4.39
N VAL A 227 -16.35 -2.91 -3.12
CA VAL A 227 -16.97 -4.13 -2.60
C VAL A 227 -18.46 -4.06 -2.83
N GLN A 228 -18.95 -4.89 -3.75
CA GLN A 228 -20.39 -5.05 -3.99
C GLN A 228 -20.89 -6.24 -3.17
N LEU A 229 -21.84 -5.97 -2.28
CA LEU A 229 -22.56 -7.04 -1.59
C LEU A 229 -23.48 -7.76 -2.58
N LEU A 230 -23.45 -9.07 -2.56
CA LEU A 230 -24.33 -9.89 -3.39
C LEU A 230 -25.81 -9.58 -3.06
N LYS A 231 -26.63 -9.40 -4.08
CA LYS A 231 -28.07 -9.22 -3.90
C LYS A 231 -28.68 -10.48 -3.29
N ARG A 232 -29.35 -10.32 -2.15
CA ARG A 232 -30.06 -11.43 -1.52
C ARG A 232 -31.34 -11.76 -2.28
N ASN A 233 -31.61 -13.05 -2.50
CA ASN A 233 -32.89 -13.49 -2.99
C ASN A 233 -33.94 -13.23 -1.92
N ALA A 234 -35.00 -12.48 -2.25
CA ALA A 234 -36.11 -12.17 -1.33
C ALA A 234 -36.86 -13.42 -0.84
N ALA A 235 -36.89 -14.49 -1.63
CA ALA A 235 -37.49 -15.78 -1.29
C ALA A 235 -36.52 -16.73 -0.55
N GLY A 236 -35.28 -16.29 -0.27
CA GLY A 236 -34.28 -17.10 0.41
C GLY A 236 -34.55 -17.22 1.92
N ASN A 237 -34.05 -18.28 2.50
CA ASN A 237 -34.07 -18.53 3.94
C ASN A 237 -32.65 -18.67 4.50
N LYS A 238 -32.51 -18.80 5.84
CA LYS A 238 -31.20 -18.93 6.49
C LYS A 238 -30.32 -20.06 5.94
N GLY A 239 -30.90 -21.14 5.44
CA GLY A 239 -30.16 -22.25 4.85
C GLY A 239 -29.56 -21.92 3.47
N THR A 240 -30.19 -21.00 2.70
CA THR A 240 -29.72 -20.61 1.35
C THR A 240 -28.61 -19.57 1.35
N PHE A 241 -28.35 -18.92 2.50
CA PHE A 241 -27.35 -17.86 2.61
C PHE A 241 -26.02 -18.32 3.25
N GLY A 242 -25.80 -19.64 3.25
CA GLY A 242 -24.55 -20.26 3.68
C GLY A 242 -24.36 -20.37 5.20
N LYS A 243 -23.47 -21.29 5.56
CA LYS A 243 -23.14 -21.68 6.94
C LYS A 243 -21.69 -21.35 7.22
N ALA A 244 -21.45 -20.41 8.13
CA ALA A 244 -20.11 -20.02 8.57
C ALA A 244 -19.74 -20.70 9.88
N LEU A 245 -18.60 -21.36 9.92
CA LEU A 245 -17.98 -21.90 11.12
C LEU A 245 -16.87 -20.96 11.59
N LEU A 246 -16.97 -20.47 12.81
CA LEU A 246 -15.95 -19.61 13.43
C LEU A 246 -15.29 -20.38 14.56
N VAL A 247 -13.99 -20.57 14.50
CA VAL A 247 -13.18 -21.12 15.61
C VAL A 247 -12.48 -19.94 16.27
N ALA A 248 -13.06 -19.45 17.35
CA ALA A 248 -12.71 -18.15 17.93
C ALA A 248 -13.00 -18.09 19.43
N GLY A 249 -12.24 -17.27 20.16
CA GLY A 249 -12.45 -17.00 21.57
C GLY A 249 -11.92 -18.10 22.51
N SER A 250 -10.74 -17.88 23.08
CA SER A 250 -10.24 -18.63 24.24
C SER A 250 -10.93 -18.17 25.52
N ASN A 251 -10.61 -18.82 26.65
CA ASN A 251 -11.10 -18.39 27.96
C ASN A 251 -10.77 -16.90 28.21
N GLY A 252 -11.77 -16.12 28.59
CA GLY A 252 -11.66 -14.67 28.80
C GLY A 252 -11.70 -13.82 27.51
N MET A 253 -11.77 -14.44 26.31
CA MET A 253 -11.80 -13.73 25.02
C MET A 253 -13.10 -13.94 24.22
N ALA A 254 -14.21 -14.15 24.88
CA ALA A 254 -15.53 -14.29 24.25
C ALA A 254 -15.91 -13.11 23.33
N GLY A 255 -15.45 -11.89 23.67
CA GLY A 255 -15.70 -10.69 22.89
C GLY A 255 -15.20 -10.79 21.44
N ALA A 256 -14.04 -11.40 21.21
CA ALA A 256 -13.49 -11.60 19.88
C ALA A 256 -14.38 -12.53 19.02
N ALA A 257 -14.88 -13.60 19.62
CA ALA A 257 -15.82 -14.52 18.98
C ALA A 257 -17.16 -13.84 18.66
N ILE A 258 -17.67 -13.01 19.57
CA ILE A 258 -18.89 -12.22 19.38
C ILE A 258 -18.74 -11.26 18.21
N LEU A 259 -17.64 -10.51 18.14
CA LEU A 259 -17.39 -9.55 17.07
C LEU A 259 -17.28 -10.24 15.71
N ALA A 260 -16.57 -11.37 15.65
CA ALA A 260 -16.44 -12.18 14.43
C ALA A 260 -17.81 -12.71 13.96
N ALA A 261 -18.63 -13.24 14.87
CA ALA A 261 -19.93 -13.76 14.52
C ALA A 261 -20.92 -12.66 14.10
N LYS A 262 -20.91 -11.49 14.77
CA LYS A 262 -21.67 -10.31 14.33
C LYS A 262 -21.24 -9.83 12.93
N ALA A 263 -19.94 -9.84 12.64
CA ALA A 263 -19.43 -9.51 11.32
C ALA A 263 -19.95 -10.48 10.27
N ALA A 264 -19.87 -11.80 10.52
CA ALA A 264 -20.39 -12.83 9.61
C ALA A 264 -21.88 -12.64 9.30
N TYR A 265 -22.72 -12.36 10.30
CA TYR A 265 -24.14 -12.07 10.06
C TYR A 265 -24.36 -10.78 9.28
N ARG A 266 -23.61 -9.70 9.59
CA ARG A 266 -23.71 -8.43 8.87
C ARG A 266 -23.28 -8.52 7.41
N THR A 267 -22.33 -9.38 7.08
CA THR A 267 -21.94 -9.66 5.68
C THR A 267 -22.90 -10.58 4.96
N GLY A 268 -23.85 -11.19 5.68
CA GLY A 268 -24.95 -11.92 5.06
C GLY A 268 -24.98 -13.42 5.28
N ALA A 269 -24.13 -13.99 6.15
CA ALA A 269 -24.21 -15.41 6.49
C ALA A 269 -25.60 -15.80 6.99
N GLY A 270 -26.13 -16.91 6.51
CA GLY A 270 -27.45 -17.41 6.90
C GLY A 270 -27.44 -18.05 8.26
N MET A 271 -26.39 -18.80 8.58
CA MET A 271 -26.16 -19.44 9.88
C MET A 271 -24.70 -19.31 10.28
N VAL A 272 -24.46 -19.06 11.56
CA VAL A 272 -23.11 -18.99 12.14
C VAL A 272 -23.02 -19.96 13.31
N LYS A 273 -22.00 -20.82 13.31
CA LYS A 273 -21.64 -21.66 14.45
C LYS A 273 -20.29 -21.19 15.00
N VAL A 274 -20.21 -20.99 16.30
CA VAL A 274 -18.99 -20.56 16.99
C VAL A 274 -18.45 -21.71 17.81
N ILE A 275 -17.26 -22.20 17.46
CA ILE A 275 -16.48 -23.11 18.29
C ILE A 275 -15.59 -22.24 19.19
N THR A 276 -15.77 -22.36 20.48
CA THR A 276 -15.08 -21.55 21.49
C THR A 276 -14.90 -22.34 22.80
N ALA A 277 -14.17 -21.76 23.76
CA ALA A 277 -14.01 -22.32 25.08
C ALA A 277 -15.39 -22.51 25.78
N GLU A 278 -15.54 -23.56 26.61
CA GLU A 278 -16.81 -23.93 27.20
C GLU A 278 -17.32 -22.83 28.14
N GLU A 279 -16.44 -22.13 28.83
CA GLU A 279 -16.71 -21.02 29.71
C GLU A 279 -17.37 -19.83 28.99
N ASN A 280 -17.16 -19.70 27.69
CA ASN A 280 -17.74 -18.63 26.87
C ASN A 280 -19.18 -18.92 26.44
N ARG A 281 -19.71 -20.13 26.67
CA ARG A 281 -21.03 -20.55 26.17
C ARG A 281 -22.15 -19.55 26.50
N GLN A 282 -22.29 -19.20 27.76
CA GLN A 282 -23.35 -18.28 28.19
C GLN A 282 -23.16 -16.89 27.57
N ILE A 283 -21.92 -16.43 27.53
CA ILE A 283 -21.58 -15.12 26.98
C ILE A 283 -21.92 -15.03 25.47
N ILE A 284 -21.62 -16.10 24.71
CA ILE A 284 -21.95 -16.16 23.28
C ILE A 284 -23.46 -16.18 23.09
N GLN A 285 -24.18 -17.04 23.83
CA GLN A 285 -25.64 -17.18 23.67
C GLN A 285 -26.41 -15.94 24.13
N GLN A 286 -25.88 -15.17 25.06
CA GLN A 286 -26.44 -13.86 25.42
C GLN A 286 -26.06 -12.75 24.45
N GLY A 287 -24.80 -12.74 23.98
CA GLY A 287 -24.27 -11.70 23.08
C GLY A 287 -24.76 -11.81 21.66
N ILE A 288 -25.06 -13.03 21.17
CA ILE A 288 -25.55 -13.35 19.84
C ILE A 288 -26.46 -14.59 19.94
N PRO A 289 -27.74 -14.41 20.29
CA PRO A 289 -28.67 -15.54 20.45
C PRO A 289 -28.93 -16.32 19.17
N GLU A 290 -28.67 -15.71 17.99
CA GLU A 290 -28.83 -16.38 16.69
C GLU A 290 -27.68 -17.36 16.37
N ALA A 291 -26.52 -17.23 17.01
CA ALA A 291 -25.36 -18.06 16.73
C ALA A 291 -25.48 -19.42 17.45
N LEU A 292 -25.11 -20.48 16.73
CA LEU A 292 -24.97 -21.80 17.29
C LEU A 292 -23.65 -21.89 18.08
N TYR A 293 -23.71 -22.43 19.28
CA TYR A 293 -22.54 -22.73 20.08
C TYR A 293 -22.02 -24.15 19.79
N GLY A 294 -20.70 -24.32 19.79
CA GLY A 294 -20.03 -25.63 19.84
C GLY A 294 -18.74 -25.57 20.64
N SER A 295 -18.36 -26.68 21.24
CA SER A 295 -17.06 -26.83 21.91
C SER A 295 -16.00 -27.35 20.93
N CYS A 296 -14.71 -27.25 21.29
CA CYS A 296 -13.61 -27.81 20.50
C CYS A 296 -13.73 -29.31 20.26
N ARG A 297 -14.43 -30.07 21.13
CA ARG A 297 -14.71 -31.49 20.94
C ARG A 297 -15.63 -31.76 19.74
N GLN A 298 -16.45 -30.79 19.38
CA GLN A 298 -17.40 -30.86 18.26
C GLN A 298 -16.84 -30.25 16.96
N LEU A 299 -15.55 -29.90 16.95
CA LEU A 299 -14.94 -29.23 15.80
C LEU A 299 -14.98 -30.10 14.55
N ALA A 300 -14.56 -31.36 14.63
CA ALA A 300 -14.53 -32.27 13.48
C ALA A 300 -15.89 -32.41 12.79
N GLU A 301 -16.96 -32.67 13.57
CA GLU A 301 -18.33 -32.72 13.07
C GLU A 301 -18.81 -31.37 12.50
N SER A 302 -18.35 -30.27 13.10
CA SER A 302 -18.74 -28.93 12.65
C SER A 302 -18.07 -28.51 11.34
N LEU A 303 -16.91 -29.08 11.00
CA LEU A 303 -16.25 -28.85 9.73
C LEU A 303 -17.11 -29.30 8.54
N ASP A 304 -17.77 -30.48 8.66
CA ASP A 304 -18.63 -31.00 7.60
C ASP A 304 -19.91 -30.20 7.42
N TRP A 305 -20.38 -29.58 8.51
CA TRP A 305 -21.59 -28.75 8.49
C TRP A 305 -21.36 -27.39 7.76
N ALA A 306 -20.14 -26.88 7.69
CA ALA A 306 -19.82 -25.52 7.25
C ALA A 306 -19.61 -25.43 5.73
N ASP A 307 -20.09 -24.32 5.15
CA ASP A 307 -19.74 -23.94 3.77
C ASP A 307 -18.44 -23.11 3.76
N VAL A 308 -18.18 -22.37 4.86
CA VAL A 308 -16.98 -21.55 5.04
C VAL A 308 -16.49 -21.63 6.47
N ILE A 309 -15.16 -21.63 6.66
CA ILE A 309 -14.51 -21.76 7.95
C ILE A 309 -13.59 -20.54 8.15
N ALA A 310 -13.69 -19.91 9.34
CA ALA A 310 -12.74 -18.89 9.78
C ALA A 310 -12.21 -19.27 11.16
N ILE A 311 -10.88 -19.19 11.31
CA ILE A 311 -10.20 -19.51 12.56
C ILE A 311 -9.22 -18.39 12.92
N GLY A 312 -9.15 -18.02 14.20
CA GLY A 312 -8.13 -17.10 14.70
C GLY A 312 -8.60 -16.05 15.72
N PRO A 313 -9.73 -15.35 15.53
CA PRO A 313 -10.09 -14.24 16.44
C PRO A 313 -10.13 -14.67 17.91
N GLY A 314 -9.19 -14.18 18.73
CA GLY A 314 -9.14 -14.48 20.16
C GLY A 314 -8.95 -15.94 20.55
N ILE A 315 -8.41 -16.79 19.65
CA ILE A 315 -8.26 -18.23 19.88
C ILE A 315 -7.21 -18.56 20.96
N GLY A 316 -6.30 -17.62 21.27
CA GLY A 316 -5.20 -17.82 22.21
C GLY A 316 -4.00 -18.55 21.61
N ARG A 317 -3.05 -18.94 22.47
CA ARG A 317 -1.81 -19.68 22.11
C ARG A 317 -1.69 -21.00 22.86
N GLU A 318 -2.72 -21.42 23.56
CA GLU A 318 -2.73 -22.64 24.34
C GLU A 318 -2.77 -23.89 23.44
N GLU A 319 -2.43 -25.04 24.01
CA GLU A 319 -2.39 -26.32 23.27
C GLU A 319 -3.70 -26.62 22.55
N GLN A 320 -4.83 -26.28 23.16
CA GLN A 320 -6.16 -26.47 22.58
C GLN A 320 -6.34 -25.64 21.29
N ALA A 321 -5.85 -24.39 21.28
CA ALA A 321 -5.86 -23.53 20.09
C ALA A 321 -5.05 -24.14 18.94
N LEU A 322 -3.84 -24.63 19.27
CA LEU A 322 -2.96 -25.30 18.29
C LEU A 322 -3.61 -26.59 17.75
N GLN A 323 -4.26 -27.36 18.61
CA GLN A 323 -4.97 -28.57 18.18
C GLN A 323 -6.16 -28.25 17.27
N CYS A 324 -6.96 -27.24 17.59
CA CYS A 324 -8.02 -26.76 16.72
C CYS A 324 -7.48 -26.31 15.36
N LEU A 325 -6.38 -25.56 15.33
CA LEU A 325 -5.73 -25.12 14.10
C LEU A 325 -5.26 -26.32 13.25
N LYS A 326 -4.57 -27.27 13.87
CA LYS A 326 -4.12 -28.50 13.19
C LYS A 326 -5.30 -29.27 12.59
N THR A 327 -6.38 -29.44 13.36
CA THR A 327 -7.58 -30.15 12.90
C THR A 327 -8.21 -29.47 11.68
N VAL A 328 -8.31 -28.14 11.67
CA VAL A 328 -8.87 -27.38 10.54
C VAL A 328 -7.97 -27.49 9.31
N VAL A 329 -6.66 -27.31 9.47
CA VAL A 329 -5.70 -27.30 8.35
C VAL A 329 -5.54 -28.69 7.73
N SER A 330 -5.54 -29.75 8.54
CA SER A 330 -5.39 -31.13 8.05
C SER A 330 -6.69 -31.76 7.53
N SER A 331 -7.83 -31.08 7.70
CA SER A 331 -9.10 -31.60 7.22
C SER A 331 -9.27 -31.44 5.71
N THR A 332 -10.09 -32.28 5.08
CA THR A 332 -10.52 -32.11 3.69
C THR A 332 -11.32 -30.81 3.47
N ALA A 333 -11.81 -30.20 4.55
CA ALA A 333 -12.47 -28.91 4.54
C ALA A 333 -11.49 -27.73 4.43
N SER A 334 -10.18 -27.97 4.39
CA SER A 334 -9.16 -26.89 4.23
C SER A 334 -9.39 -26.04 2.96
N SER A 335 -9.97 -26.60 1.90
CA SER A 335 -10.38 -25.86 0.70
C SER A 335 -11.54 -24.88 0.93
N ARG A 336 -12.27 -25.00 2.05
CA ARG A 336 -13.34 -24.09 2.49
C ARG A 336 -12.83 -23.01 3.46
N LEU A 337 -11.56 -23.11 3.86
CA LEU A 337 -10.89 -22.01 4.56
C LEU A 337 -10.92 -20.81 3.63
N VAL A 338 -11.46 -19.72 4.14
CA VAL A 338 -11.36 -18.43 3.45
C VAL A 338 -9.90 -18.06 3.40
N SER A 339 -9.21 -18.47 2.35
CA SER A 339 -7.87 -18.02 1.98
C SER A 339 -7.93 -16.62 1.37
N SER A 340 -8.81 -15.74 1.86
CA SER A 340 -8.72 -14.34 1.54
C SER A 340 -7.49 -13.82 2.26
N VAL A 341 -6.63 -13.14 1.53
CA VAL A 341 -5.37 -12.52 1.95
C VAL A 341 -5.49 -11.71 3.25
N GLN A 342 -6.67 -11.29 3.64
CA GLN A 342 -6.95 -10.63 4.91
C GLN A 342 -6.87 -11.55 6.16
N PHE A 343 -7.00 -12.87 6.02
CA PHE A 343 -6.86 -13.82 7.13
C PHE A 343 -5.43 -14.40 7.27
N CYS A 344 -4.60 -14.35 6.24
CA CYS A 344 -3.18 -14.74 6.34
C CYS A 344 -2.38 -13.90 7.33
N PHE A 345 -2.76 -12.66 7.59
CA PHE A 345 -2.13 -11.84 8.63
C PHE A 345 -2.33 -12.39 10.06
N PHE A 346 -3.43 -13.10 10.32
CA PHE A 346 -3.67 -13.72 11.62
C PHE A 346 -3.00 -15.08 11.80
N VAL A 347 -2.79 -15.83 10.72
CA VAL A 347 -2.14 -17.15 10.78
C VAL A 347 -0.61 -17.00 10.87
N SER A 348 -0.01 -16.04 10.19
CA SER A 348 1.45 -15.80 10.29
C SER A 348 1.88 -15.28 11.66
N SER A 349 1.00 -14.61 12.42
CA SER A 349 1.30 -14.16 13.79
C SER A 349 1.27 -15.28 14.83
N ILE A 350 0.80 -16.49 14.47
CA ILE A 350 0.69 -17.65 15.37
C ILE A 350 1.84 -18.65 15.11
N LEU A 351 2.51 -18.54 13.94
CA LEU A 351 3.58 -19.47 13.53
C LEU A 351 5.00 -18.94 13.77
N PHE A 352 5.16 -17.77 14.40
CA PHE A 352 6.47 -17.23 14.84
C PHE A 352 6.48 -16.91 16.33
#